data_2c4ee5c53d7bbec78437b619806ab5bb
#
_entry.id   2c4ee5c53d7bbec78437b619806ab5bb
#
_cell.length_a   1.000
_cell.length_b   1.000
_cell.length_c   1.000
_cell.angle_alpha   90.00
_cell.angle_beta   90.00
_cell.angle_gamma   90.00
#
_symmetry.space_group_name_H-M   'P 1'
#
loop_
_entity.id
_entity.type
_entity.pdbx_description
1 polymer ?
#
loop_
_entity_poly.entity_id
_entity_poly.type
_entity_poly.pdbx_seq_one_letter_code
_entity_poly.pdbx_strand_id
1 'polypeptide(L)'
;MAVSVRIPTILRTYTGGESEVSASGTTLAEVLDDLDASHPGIKGRILDDNGGLRRFVNVYVGNDDVRFLDDLATPTPDGTQISVIPAVAGG
;
A
#
# COMPACT_ATOMS: atom_id res chain seq x y z
N MET A 1 9.06 4.90 11.03
CA MET A 1 9.34 6.00 10.11
C MET A 1 8.08 6.39 9.38
N ALA A 2 7.85 7.68 9.18
CA ALA A 2 6.63 8.17 8.56
C ALA A 2 6.77 8.16 7.04
N VAL A 3 5.77 7.57 6.38
CA VAL A 3 5.71 7.53 4.92
C VAL A 3 4.35 8.01 4.47
N SER A 4 4.24 8.43 3.21
CA SER A 4 2.98 8.82 2.60
C SER A 4 2.49 7.66 1.75
N VAL A 5 1.19 7.35 1.84
CA VAL A 5 0.57 6.29 1.04
C VAL A 5 -0.52 6.91 0.19
N ARG A 6 -0.38 6.79 -1.12
CA ARG A 6 -1.41 7.21 -2.06
C ARG A 6 -2.47 6.14 -2.19
N ILE A 7 -3.70 6.53 -2.00
CA ILE A 7 -4.84 5.63 -1.96
C ILE A 7 -5.62 5.75 -3.28
N PRO A 8 -5.81 4.66 -4.01
CA PRO A 8 -6.60 4.71 -5.24
C PRO A 8 -8.07 4.99 -4.92
N THR A 9 -8.76 5.53 -5.91
CA THR A 9 -10.16 5.94 -5.74
C THR A 9 -11.03 4.84 -5.15
N ILE A 10 -10.84 3.61 -5.62
CA ILE A 10 -11.68 2.48 -5.18
C ILE A 10 -11.47 2.10 -3.71
N LEU A 11 -10.36 2.52 -3.11
CA LEU A 11 -10.08 2.21 -1.71
C LEU A 11 -10.30 3.40 -0.77
N ARG A 12 -10.71 4.54 -1.30
CA ARG A 12 -10.89 5.74 -0.47
C ARG A 12 -12.05 5.63 0.51
N THR A 13 -12.94 4.67 0.33
CA THR A 13 -13.99 4.41 1.31
C THR A 13 -13.40 3.97 2.65
N TYR A 14 -12.21 3.36 2.63
CA TYR A 14 -11.53 2.94 3.86
C TYR A 14 -10.81 4.10 4.54
N THR A 15 -10.55 5.19 3.82
CA THR A 15 -9.80 6.33 4.34
C THR A 15 -10.64 7.58 4.49
N GLY A 16 -11.97 7.44 4.46
CA GLY A 16 -12.86 8.59 4.61
C GLY A 16 -12.77 9.57 3.44
N GLY A 17 -12.38 9.09 2.26
CA GLY A 17 -12.25 9.92 1.08
C GLY A 17 -10.85 10.49 0.87
N GLU A 18 -9.92 10.20 1.76
CA GLU A 18 -8.56 10.72 1.64
C GLU A 18 -7.81 10.05 0.49
N SER A 19 -7.17 10.85 -0.35
CA SER A 19 -6.38 10.34 -1.47
C SER A 19 -4.94 10.01 -1.05
N GLU A 20 -4.51 10.54 0.09
CA GLU A 20 -3.18 10.29 0.62
C GLU A 20 -3.26 10.28 2.14
N VAL A 21 -2.63 9.29 2.75
CA VAL A 21 -2.61 9.17 4.21
C VAL A 21 -1.19 8.87 4.66
N SER A 22 -0.91 9.14 5.93
CA SER A 22 0.39 8.84 6.52
C SER A 22 0.34 7.48 7.20
N ALA A 23 1.45 6.78 7.15
CA ALA A 23 1.61 5.51 7.83
C ALA A 23 3.05 5.39 8.33
N SER A 24 3.31 4.43 9.19
CA SER A 24 4.64 4.21 9.76
C SER A 24 5.07 2.77 9.57
N GLY A 25 6.36 2.58 9.34
CA GLY A 25 6.94 1.26 9.20
C GLY A 25 8.30 1.35 8.54
N THR A 26 9.13 0.33 8.74
CA THR A 26 10.46 0.27 8.12
C THR A 26 10.46 -0.59 6.87
N THR A 27 9.41 -1.38 6.67
CA THR A 27 9.21 -2.17 5.46
C THR A 27 7.78 -1.98 4.98
N LEU A 28 7.53 -2.35 3.74
CA LEU A 28 6.18 -2.25 3.19
C LEU A 28 5.16 -3.04 4.02
N ALA A 29 5.54 -4.24 4.49
CA ALA A 29 4.64 -5.05 5.32
C ALA A 29 4.23 -4.30 6.58
N GLU A 30 5.18 -3.64 7.24
CA GLU A 30 4.89 -2.88 8.46
C GLU A 30 4.01 -1.67 8.16
N VAL A 31 4.26 -1.01 7.04
CA VAL A 31 3.44 0.13 6.62
C VAL A 31 2.00 -0.30 6.38
N LEU A 32 1.80 -1.46 5.73
CA LEU A 32 0.45 -1.96 5.49
C LEU A 32 -0.25 -2.35 6.78
N ASP A 33 0.48 -2.90 7.75
CA ASP A 33 -0.09 -3.21 9.07
C ASP A 33 -0.53 -1.95 9.80
N ASP A 34 0.30 -0.92 9.76
CA ASP A 34 -0.03 0.36 10.40
C ASP A 34 -1.22 1.01 9.70
N LEU A 35 -1.23 0.95 8.37
CA LEU A 35 -2.33 1.49 7.57
C LEU A 35 -3.64 0.82 7.93
N ASP A 36 -3.62 -0.50 8.08
CA ASP A 36 -4.82 -1.27 8.43
C ASP A 36 -5.30 -0.95 9.85
N ALA A 37 -4.39 -0.67 10.75
CA ALA A 37 -4.75 -0.29 12.12
C ALA A 37 -5.51 1.03 12.15
N SER A 38 -5.17 1.96 11.26
CA SER A 38 -5.83 3.26 11.15
C SER A 38 -7.08 3.21 10.25
N HIS A 39 -7.06 2.32 9.27
CA HIS A 39 -8.13 2.21 8.28
C HIS A 39 -8.50 0.73 8.12
N PRO A 40 -9.25 0.16 9.07
CA PRO A 40 -9.53 -1.28 9.09
C PRO A 40 -10.14 -1.79 7.80
N GLY A 41 -9.60 -2.91 7.31
CA GLY A 41 -10.07 -3.57 6.10
C GLY A 41 -9.27 -3.24 4.85
N ILE A 42 -8.47 -2.17 4.87
CA ILE A 42 -7.76 -1.76 3.66
C ILE A 42 -6.66 -2.76 3.28
N LYS A 43 -5.98 -3.35 4.27
CA LYS A 43 -4.92 -4.31 4.02
C LYS A 43 -5.44 -5.51 3.25
N GLY A 44 -6.64 -5.98 3.58
CA GLY A 44 -7.26 -7.11 2.89
C GLY A 44 -7.61 -6.83 1.43
N ARG A 45 -7.63 -5.56 1.05
CA ARG A 45 -7.85 -5.18 -0.35
C ARG A 45 -6.54 -5.10 -1.14
N ILE A 46 -5.43 -4.99 -0.43
CA ILE A 46 -4.11 -4.90 -1.06
C ILE A 46 -3.44 -6.27 -1.08
N LEU A 47 -3.61 -7.04 -0.01
CA LEU A 47 -3.06 -8.38 0.10
C LEU A 47 -4.15 -9.43 -0.07
N ASP A 48 -3.75 -10.60 -0.57
CA ASP A 48 -4.65 -11.74 -0.70
C ASP A 48 -4.67 -12.56 0.60
N ASP A 49 -5.41 -13.66 0.59
CA ASP A 49 -5.55 -14.52 1.76
C ASP A 49 -4.25 -15.21 2.16
N ASN A 50 -3.29 -15.28 1.27
CA ASN A 50 -1.98 -15.87 1.54
C ASN A 50 -0.98 -14.84 2.07
N GLY A 51 -1.40 -13.60 2.20
CA GLY A 51 -0.55 -12.53 2.70
C GLY A 51 0.36 -11.89 1.66
N GLY A 52 0.20 -12.25 0.39
CA GLY A 52 0.96 -11.63 -0.69
C GLY A 52 0.17 -10.54 -1.40
N LEU A 53 0.83 -9.78 -2.24
CA LEU A 53 0.15 -8.74 -3.02
C LEU A 53 -0.84 -9.37 -3.98
N ARG A 54 -2.03 -8.77 -4.05
CA ARG A 54 -3.05 -9.23 -4.99
C ARG A 54 -2.55 -9.07 -6.42
N ARG A 55 -2.94 -10.01 -7.29
CA ARG A 55 -2.51 -10.04 -8.69
C ARG A 55 -2.76 -8.72 -9.41
N PHE A 56 -3.89 -8.10 -9.15
CA PHE A 56 -4.30 -6.89 -9.86
C PHE A 56 -4.04 -5.61 -9.07
N VAL A 57 -3.18 -5.68 -8.06
CA VAL A 57 -2.78 -4.50 -7.30
C VAL A 57 -1.28 -4.34 -7.43
N ASN A 58 -0.87 -3.16 -7.87
CA ASN A 58 0.53 -2.80 -7.95
C ASN A 58 0.84 -1.83 -6.82
N VAL A 59 1.98 -2.03 -6.17
CA VAL A 59 2.43 -1.12 -5.12
C VAL A 59 3.81 -0.61 -5.51
N TYR A 60 3.96 0.70 -5.50
CA TYR A 60 5.22 1.35 -5.83
C TYR A 60 5.81 1.98 -4.60
N VAL A 61 7.10 1.81 -4.41
CA VAL A 61 7.88 2.55 -3.42
C VAL A 61 8.71 3.55 -4.20
N GLY A 62 8.36 4.83 -4.07
CA GLY A 62 8.89 5.83 -4.98
C GLY A 62 8.37 5.56 -6.38
N ASN A 63 9.27 5.34 -7.32
CA ASN A 63 8.91 5.07 -8.71
C ASN A 63 9.06 3.60 -9.10
N ASP A 64 9.37 2.73 -8.13
CA ASP A 64 9.68 1.34 -8.41
C ASP A 64 8.59 0.40 -7.91
N ASP A 65 8.14 -0.50 -8.78
CA ASP A 65 7.20 -1.55 -8.40
C ASP A 65 7.91 -2.50 -7.46
N VAL A 66 7.30 -2.75 -6.29
CA VAL A 66 7.94 -3.58 -5.26
C VAL A 66 8.17 -5.02 -5.70
N ARG A 67 7.44 -5.49 -6.71
CA ARG A 67 7.67 -6.84 -7.26
C ARG A 67 9.05 -6.97 -7.90
N PHE A 68 9.64 -5.86 -8.31
CA PHE A 68 11.01 -5.82 -8.83
C PHE A 68 12.02 -5.44 -7.76
N LEU A 69 11.56 -5.28 -6.54
CA LEU A 69 12.40 -5.01 -5.37
C LEU A 69 12.31 -6.21 -4.43
N ASP A 70 12.04 -5.96 -3.16
CA ASP A 70 11.95 -7.02 -2.15
C ASP A 70 10.50 -7.32 -1.74
N ASP A 71 9.54 -6.98 -2.58
CA ASP A 71 8.12 -7.21 -2.34
C ASP A 71 7.71 -6.59 -0.99
N LEU A 72 7.12 -7.36 -0.09
CA LEU A 72 6.69 -6.84 1.21
C LEU A 72 7.86 -6.50 2.15
N ALA A 73 9.04 -7.00 1.87
CA ALA A 73 10.23 -6.69 2.65
C ALA A 73 10.96 -5.44 2.14
N THR A 74 10.42 -4.79 1.11
CA THR A 74 11.01 -3.57 0.56
C THR A 74 11.14 -2.51 1.65
N PRO A 75 12.35 -1.92 1.84
CA PRO A 75 12.53 -0.87 2.84
C PRO A 75 11.72 0.37 2.52
N THR A 76 11.17 0.98 3.56
CA THR A 76 10.38 2.21 3.42
C THR A 76 10.95 3.26 4.36
N PRO A 77 12.09 3.87 4.00
CA PRO A 77 12.70 4.88 4.86
C PRO A 77 11.80 6.09 5.02
N ASP A 78 12.09 6.88 6.04
CA ASP A 78 11.32 8.07 6.36
C ASP A 78 11.21 8.99 5.13
N GLY A 79 10.01 9.48 4.88
CA GLY A 79 9.76 10.35 3.75
C GLY A 79 9.45 9.62 2.44
N THR A 80 9.47 8.30 2.43
CA THR A 80 9.14 7.53 1.24
C THR A 80 7.68 7.71 0.86
N GLN A 81 7.42 7.78 -0.43
CA GLN A 81 6.05 7.78 -0.94
C GLN A 81 5.71 6.40 -1.49
N ILE A 82 4.59 5.87 -1.04
CA ILE A 82 4.09 4.58 -1.49
C ILE A 82 2.82 4.86 -2.30
N SER A 83 2.71 4.22 -3.46
CA SER A 83 1.53 4.37 -4.30
C SER A 83 0.88 3.01 -4.48
N VAL A 84 -0.42 2.93 -4.18
CA VAL A 84 -1.20 1.72 -4.41
C VAL A 84 -2.01 1.94 -5.67
N ILE A 85 -1.76 1.16 -6.70
CA ILE A 85 -2.40 1.32 -8.01
C ILE A 85 -3.07 0.01 -8.40
N PRO A 86 -4.41 -0.03 -8.42
CA PRO A 86 -5.09 -1.24 -8.87
C PRO A 86 -4.97 -1.34 -10.39
N ALA A 87 -4.61 -2.53 -10.86
CA ALA A 87 -4.68 -2.82 -12.28
C ALA A 87 -6.11 -3.28 -12.55
N VAL A 88 -6.88 -2.46 -13.22
CA VAL A 88 -8.28 -2.79 -13.49
C VAL A 88 -8.33 -3.71 -14.69
N ALA A 89 -8.56 -4.99 -14.44
CA ALA A 89 -8.64 -5.97 -15.50
C ALA A 89 -9.87 -5.67 -16.37
N GLY A 90 -9.67 -5.57 -17.66
CA GLY A 90 -10.76 -5.33 -18.58
C GLY A 90 -11.20 -3.88 -18.65
N GLY A 91 -10.40 -3.02 -18.12
CA GLY A 91 -10.72 -1.59 -18.23
C GLY A 91 -10.46 -0.84 -17.00
#